data_9411c4a41029c6c187df6f9c8a926874
#
_entry.id   9411c4a41029c6c187df6f9c8a926874
#
_cell.length_a   1.000
_cell.length_b   1.000
_cell.length_c   1.000
_cell.angle_alpha   90.00
_cell.angle_beta   90.00
_cell.angle_gamma   90.00
#
_symmetry.space_group_name_H-M   'P 1'
#
loop_
_entity.id
_entity.type
_entity.pdbx_description
1 polymer ?
#
loop_
_entity_poly.entity_id
_entity_poly.type
_entity_poly.pdbx_seq_one_letter_code
_entity_poly.pdbx_strand_id
1 'polypeptide(L)'
;SGQAAPIIRPLEVSINKRLRVGLDNLWFQDRFSYAAQWIGVWKATMTTMLVTHSPAGFITLNGNSAITLNAVANYETRKQFPCYNGAGLAMEIIAAFTQPLQTGNVMELGMFQAATTAAVLDGVLFRFNAGGSFLGVVNFNGAETSLDLGTVPTEDEAHSFGIRIEQEAAIFMVDGVARGTIATPAG
;
A
#
# COMPACT_ATOMS: atom_id res chain seq x y z
N SER A 1 31.97 -13.93 43.86
CA SER A 1 31.10 -12.87 43.29
C SER A 1 31.00 -13.09 41.78
N GLY A 2 29.96 -13.83 41.36
CA GLY A 2 29.70 -14.05 39.95
C GLY A 2 28.95 -12.83 39.38
N GLN A 3 29.57 -12.07 38.52
CA GLN A 3 28.84 -11.11 37.68
C GLN A 3 28.02 -11.89 36.65
N ALA A 4 26.72 -11.71 36.67
CA ALA A 4 25.86 -12.24 35.64
C ALA A 4 26.26 -11.56 34.30
N ALA A 5 26.56 -12.37 33.28
CA ALA A 5 26.82 -11.86 31.94
C ALA A 5 25.60 -11.04 31.46
N PRO A 6 25.81 -9.88 30.85
CA PRO A 6 24.70 -9.09 30.32
C PRO A 6 23.94 -9.91 29.26
N ILE A 7 22.65 -10.10 29.47
CA ILE A 7 21.78 -10.70 28.47
C ILE A 7 21.67 -9.69 27.33
N ILE A 8 22.46 -9.88 26.28
CA ILE A 8 22.29 -9.14 25.05
C ILE A 8 21.01 -9.68 24.40
N ARG A 9 19.90 -8.96 24.57
CA ARG A 9 18.69 -9.28 23.79
C ARG A 9 19.00 -9.00 22.33
N PRO A 10 18.65 -9.91 21.41
CA PRO A 10 18.79 -9.62 19.99
C PRO A 10 18.01 -8.34 19.69
N LEU A 11 18.63 -7.44 18.94
CA LEU A 11 17.96 -6.24 18.46
C LEU A 11 16.70 -6.66 17.70
N GLU A 12 15.55 -6.23 18.19
CA GLU A 12 14.31 -6.46 17.49
C GLU A 12 14.33 -5.63 16.20
N VAL A 13 14.41 -6.30 15.09
CA VAL A 13 14.27 -5.69 13.77
C VAL A 13 12.87 -5.98 13.25
N SER A 14 12.27 -5.01 12.58
CA SER A 14 11.02 -5.21 11.86
C SER A 14 11.23 -6.25 10.75
N ILE A 15 10.12 -6.73 10.16
CA ILE A 15 10.13 -7.65 9.03
C ILE A 15 11.00 -7.14 7.85
N ASN A 16 11.16 -5.81 7.77
CA ASN A 16 11.98 -5.11 6.78
C ASN A 16 13.40 -4.81 7.27
N LYS A 17 13.89 -5.55 8.25
CA LYS A 17 15.23 -5.39 8.84
C LYS A 17 15.51 -3.99 9.42
N ARG A 18 14.48 -3.23 9.76
CA ARG A 18 14.62 -1.93 10.43
C ARG A 18 14.74 -2.14 11.93
N LEU A 19 15.67 -1.42 12.55
CA LEU A 19 15.80 -1.38 13.99
C LEU A 19 14.54 -0.78 14.61
N ARG A 20 13.90 -1.52 15.52
CA ARG A 20 12.78 -0.98 16.31
C ARG A 20 13.34 -0.15 17.45
N VAL A 21 13.16 1.16 17.37
CA VAL A 21 13.59 2.12 18.40
C VAL A 21 12.44 2.69 19.22
N GLY A 22 11.24 2.11 19.10
CA GLY A 22 10.03 2.52 19.81
C GLY A 22 8.98 1.41 19.89
N LEU A 23 7.88 1.68 20.54
CA LEU A 23 6.72 0.80 20.60
C LEU A 23 5.90 0.94 19.31
N ASP A 24 6.29 0.23 18.27
CA ASP A 24 5.48 0.11 17.06
C ASP A 24 4.35 -0.88 17.32
N ASN A 25 3.12 -0.42 17.28
CA ASN A 25 1.96 -1.29 17.32
C ASN A 25 1.67 -1.79 15.90
N LEU A 26 1.89 -3.07 15.67
CA LEU A 26 1.46 -3.71 14.43
C LEU A 26 -0.06 -3.91 14.47
N TRP A 27 -0.81 -3.12 13.70
CA TRP A 27 -2.26 -3.21 13.66
C TRP A 27 -2.77 -4.31 12.74
N PHE A 28 -2.04 -4.54 11.65
CA PHE A 28 -2.43 -5.51 10.64
C PHE A 28 -1.22 -5.99 9.84
N GLN A 29 -1.18 -7.30 9.59
CA GLN A 29 -0.23 -7.92 8.66
C GLN A 29 -0.89 -9.12 8.01
N ASP A 30 -0.73 -9.27 6.69
CA ASP A 30 -1.13 -10.45 5.95
C ASP A 30 -0.04 -10.89 4.98
N ARG A 31 0.13 -12.18 4.81
CA ARG A 31 1.07 -12.81 3.89
C ARG A 31 0.36 -13.48 2.71
N PHE A 32 -0.96 -13.39 2.67
CA PHE A 32 -1.80 -14.01 1.63
C PHE A 32 -1.52 -15.51 1.39
N SER A 33 -1.07 -16.24 2.41
CA SER A 33 -0.64 -17.65 2.31
C SER A 33 -1.78 -18.66 2.25
N TYR A 34 -2.95 -18.25 1.84
CA TYR A 34 -4.16 -19.10 1.74
C TYR A 34 -4.68 -19.13 0.30
N ALA A 35 -5.26 -20.28 -0.08
CA ALA A 35 -5.73 -20.53 -1.45
C ALA A 35 -7.02 -19.79 -1.81
N ALA A 36 -7.69 -19.18 -0.84
CA ALA A 36 -8.95 -18.47 -1.04
C ALA A 36 -9.00 -17.20 -0.18
N GLN A 37 -9.81 -16.24 -0.58
CA GLN A 37 -10.00 -15.00 0.16
C GLN A 37 -10.45 -15.25 1.60
N TRP A 38 -9.75 -14.67 2.56
CA TRP A 38 -10.19 -14.65 3.95
C TRP A 38 -11.27 -13.58 4.14
N ILE A 39 -12.52 -13.97 3.90
CA ILE A 39 -13.69 -13.09 3.85
C ILE A 39 -13.96 -12.32 5.16
N GLY A 40 -13.43 -12.76 6.29
CA GLY A 40 -13.53 -12.05 7.58
C GLY A 40 -12.65 -10.79 7.66
N VAL A 41 -11.60 -10.73 6.83
CA VAL A 41 -10.59 -9.68 6.85
C VAL A 41 -10.61 -8.84 5.58
N TRP A 42 -10.78 -9.50 4.44
CA TRP A 42 -10.69 -8.90 3.12
C TRP A 42 -12.04 -8.86 2.41
N LYS A 43 -12.22 -7.84 1.60
CA LYS A 43 -13.33 -7.70 0.66
C LYS A 43 -12.76 -7.50 -0.74
N ALA A 44 -13.20 -8.32 -1.67
CA ALA A 44 -12.96 -8.12 -3.09
C ALA A 44 -14.23 -7.56 -3.74
N THR A 45 -14.07 -6.54 -4.56
CA THR A 45 -15.12 -6.00 -5.43
C THR A 45 -14.60 -6.05 -6.85
N MET A 46 -15.31 -6.73 -7.73
CA MET A 46 -14.86 -6.99 -9.10
C MET A 46 -15.98 -6.70 -10.09
N THR A 47 -15.61 -6.05 -11.20
CA THR A 47 -16.46 -5.89 -12.38
C THR A 47 -15.60 -6.18 -13.59
N THR A 48 -15.81 -7.33 -14.25
CA THR A 48 -15.06 -7.82 -15.42
C THR A 48 -13.56 -8.06 -15.24
N MET A 49 -12.98 -7.66 -14.11
CA MET A 49 -11.62 -8.01 -13.71
C MET A 49 -11.62 -9.15 -12.70
N LEU A 50 -10.49 -9.76 -12.45
CA LEU A 50 -10.34 -10.90 -11.54
C LEU A 50 -9.37 -10.59 -10.40
N VAL A 51 -9.74 -11.06 -9.21
CA VAL A 51 -8.84 -11.18 -8.06
C VAL A 51 -8.63 -12.66 -7.79
N THR A 52 -7.41 -13.12 -7.88
CA THR A 52 -7.06 -14.52 -7.62
C THR A 52 -6.08 -14.64 -6.47
N HIS A 53 -6.22 -15.69 -5.68
CA HIS A 53 -5.35 -16.04 -4.57
C HIS A 53 -4.43 -17.18 -4.97
N SER A 54 -3.15 -17.05 -4.62
CA SER A 54 -2.18 -18.11 -4.80
C SER A 54 -1.75 -18.67 -3.44
N PRO A 55 -1.71 -20.00 -3.28
CA PRO A 55 -1.16 -20.62 -2.08
C PRO A 55 0.34 -20.30 -1.89
N ALA A 56 1.02 -19.76 -2.89
CA ALA A 56 2.39 -19.27 -2.80
C ALA A 56 2.52 -17.94 -2.02
N GLY A 57 1.42 -17.37 -1.53
CA GLY A 57 1.45 -16.20 -0.65
C GLY A 57 1.35 -14.87 -1.38
N PHE A 58 0.56 -14.80 -2.44
CA PHE A 58 0.24 -13.52 -3.10
C PHE A 58 -1.18 -13.51 -3.66
N ILE A 59 -1.68 -12.31 -3.92
CA ILE A 59 -2.89 -12.08 -4.69
C ILE A 59 -2.53 -11.44 -6.03
N THR A 60 -3.31 -11.74 -7.04
CA THR A 60 -3.18 -11.13 -8.36
C THR A 60 -4.47 -10.39 -8.70
N LEU A 61 -4.34 -9.13 -9.07
CA LEU A 61 -5.40 -8.36 -9.70
C LEU A 61 -5.14 -8.38 -11.21
N ASN A 62 -6.01 -9.04 -11.96
CA ASN A 62 -5.82 -9.27 -13.39
C ASN A 62 -6.91 -8.58 -14.19
N GLY A 63 -6.50 -7.71 -15.12
CA GLY A 63 -7.35 -7.25 -16.20
C GLY A 63 -7.46 -8.33 -17.27
N ASN A 64 -8.57 -9.02 -17.34
CA ASN A 64 -8.85 -9.96 -18.42
C ASN A 64 -8.81 -9.24 -19.78
N SER A 65 -8.46 -9.96 -20.85
CA SER A 65 -8.41 -9.45 -22.24
C SER A 65 -9.73 -8.85 -22.76
N ALA A 66 -10.82 -9.06 -22.05
CA ALA A 66 -12.17 -8.52 -22.34
C ALA A 66 -12.54 -7.34 -21.42
N ILE A 67 -11.57 -6.52 -20.99
CA ILE A 67 -11.83 -5.37 -20.12
C ILE A 67 -12.73 -4.38 -20.86
N THR A 68 -13.88 -4.12 -20.26
CA THR A 68 -14.79 -3.07 -20.69
C THR A 68 -14.47 -1.75 -19.97
N LEU A 69 -14.96 -0.66 -20.52
CA LEU A 69 -14.91 0.64 -19.84
C LEU A 69 -15.49 0.52 -18.41
N ASN A 70 -14.81 1.10 -17.43
CA ASN A 70 -15.14 1.02 -16.00
C ASN A 70 -14.99 -0.39 -15.36
N ALA A 71 -14.15 -1.25 -15.92
CA ALA A 71 -13.74 -2.48 -15.25
C ALA A 71 -12.96 -2.16 -13.98
N VAL A 72 -13.31 -2.82 -12.86
CA VAL A 72 -12.70 -2.58 -11.55
C VAL A 72 -12.34 -3.92 -10.90
N ALA A 73 -11.15 -3.96 -10.29
CA ALA A 73 -10.81 -4.93 -9.27
C ALA A 73 -10.30 -4.17 -8.04
N ASN A 74 -11.03 -4.27 -6.95
CA ASN A 74 -10.64 -3.69 -5.67
C ASN A 74 -10.47 -4.81 -4.64
N TYR A 75 -9.38 -4.72 -3.88
CA TYR A 75 -9.09 -5.63 -2.77
C TYR A 75 -8.75 -4.81 -1.55
N GLU A 76 -9.67 -4.78 -0.60
CA GLU A 76 -9.62 -3.89 0.55
C GLU A 76 -9.80 -4.64 1.87
N THR A 77 -9.25 -4.11 2.96
CA THR A 77 -9.53 -4.63 4.31
C THR A 77 -10.95 -4.25 4.72
N ARG A 78 -11.65 -5.17 5.39
CA ARG A 78 -12.95 -4.87 6.02
C ARG A 78 -12.80 -4.00 7.26
N LYS A 79 -11.64 -4.06 7.89
CA LYS A 79 -11.31 -3.26 9.06
C LYS A 79 -10.80 -1.89 8.62
N GLN A 80 -11.39 -0.85 9.16
CA GLN A 80 -10.89 0.52 9.02
C GLN A 80 -9.83 0.79 10.08
N PHE A 81 -8.77 1.46 9.68
CA PHE A 81 -7.70 1.88 10.57
C PHE A 81 -7.82 3.39 10.80
N PRO A 82 -8.13 3.82 12.02
CA PRO A 82 -8.28 5.24 12.29
C PRO A 82 -6.91 5.94 12.20
N CYS A 83 -6.86 7.04 11.47
CA CYS A 83 -5.75 7.98 11.53
C CYS A 83 -6.02 8.94 12.68
N TYR A 84 -5.27 8.85 13.76
CA TYR A 84 -5.36 9.80 14.86
C TYR A 84 -4.42 10.97 14.61
N ASN A 85 -4.92 12.17 14.87
CA ASN A 85 -4.09 13.37 14.80
C ASN A 85 -2.88 13.25 15.74
N GLY A 86 -1.67 13.38 15.20
CA GLY A 86 -0.42 13.26 15.96
C GLY A 86 0.14 11.84 16.15
N ALA A 87 -0.57 10.81 15.72
CA ALA A 87 -0.03 9.45 15.68
C ALA A 87 0.48 9.14 14.27
N GLY A 88 1.76 8.81 14.14
CA GLY A 88 2.31 8.34 12.88
C GLY A 88 1.67 7.02 12.44
N LEU A 89 1.21 6.94 11.21
CA LEU A 89 0.71 5.70 10.61
C LEU A 89 1.64 5.30 9.46
N ALA A 90 2.01 4.03 9.41
CA ALA A 90 2.84 3.50 8.33
C ALA A 90 2.19 2.28 7.70
N MET A 91 2.31 2.20 6.39
CA MET A 91 1.90 1.05 5.59
C MET A 91 3.09 0.60 4.73
N GLU A 92 3.18 -0.68 4.49
CA GLU A 92 4.08 -1.25 3.51
C GLU A 92 3.39 -2.39 2.78
N ILE A 93 3.46 -2.35 1.45
CA ILE A 93 2.94 -3.38 0.55
C ILE A 93 4.09 -3.81 -0.37
N ILE A 94 4.28 -5.13 -0.52
CA ILE A 94 5.16 -5.68 -1.55
C ILE A 94 4.29 -6.01 -2.76
N ALA A 95 4.62 -5.44 -3.90
CA ALA A 95 3.90 -5.65 -5.14
C ALA A 95 4.86 -5.76 -6.34
N ALA A 96 4.44 -6.50 -7.35
CA ALA A 96 5.11 -6.61 -8.63
C ALA A 96 4.12 -6.33 -9.77
N PHE A 97 4.60 -5.71 -10.83
CA PHE A 97 3.86 -5.53 -12.08
C PHE A 97 4.39 -6.54 -13.08
N THR A 98 3.57 -7.45 -13.52
CA THR A 98 3.98 -8.47 -14.51
C THR A 98 3.79 -7.99 -15.95
N GLN A 99 3.15 -6.86 -16.14
CA GLN A 99 2.92 -6.23 -17.45
C GLN A 99 2.74 -4.73 -17.31
N PRO A 100 3.13 -3.93 -18.33
CA PRO A 100 2.86 -2.49 -18.34
C PRO A 100 1.37 -2.21 -18.29
N LEU A 101 1.01 -1.17 -17.57
CA LEU A 101 -0.37 -0.70 -17.55
C LEU A 101 -0.82 -0.27 -18.94
N GLN A 102 -1.87 -0.87 -19.43
CA GLN A 102 -2.47 -0.53 -20.71
C GLN A 102 -3.13 0.85 -20.66
N THR A 103 -3.18 1.52 -21.80
CA THR A 103 -3.80 2.86 -21.94
C THR A 103 -5.20 2.87 -21.35
N GLY A 104 -5.48 3.83 -20.49
CA GLY A 104 -6.74 3.98 -19.77
C GLY A 104 -6.83 3.21 -18.44
N ASN A 105 -5.83 2.40 -18.11
CA ASN A 105 -5.80 1.71 -16.82
C ASN A 105 -5.11 2.58 -15.76
N VAL A 106 -5.65 2.51 -14.55
CA VAL A 106 -5.07 3.11 -13.35
C VAL A 106 -4.97 2.02 -12.30
N MET A 107 -3.85 1.99 -11.59
CA MET A 107 -3.68 1.15 -10.42
C MET A 107 -3.32 1.99 -9.21
N GLU A 108 -3.92 1.66 -8.09
CA GLU A 108 -3.75 2.39 -6.83
C GLU A 108 -3.43 1.43 -5.69
N LEU A 109 -2.45 1.79 -4.87
CA LEU A 109 -2.06 1.07 -3.65
C LEU A 109 -1.97 2.06 -2.52
N GLY A 110 -2.60 1.80 -1.39
CA GLY A 110 -2.44 2.73 -0.27
C GLY A 110 -3.42 2.54 0.86
N MET A 111 -3.50 3.56 1.67
CA MET A 111 -4.47 3.70 2.75
C MET A 111 -5.49 4.73 2.33
N PHE A 112 -6.65 4.28 1.84
CA PHE A 112 -7.67 5.19 1.34
C PHE A 112 -9.08 4.64 1.51
N GLN A 113 -10.03 5.54 1.51
CA GLN A 113 -11.44 5.23 1.41
C GLN A 113 -11.88 5.46 -0.04
N ALA A 114 -12.27 4.39 -0.72
CA ALA A 114 -12.87 4.48 -2.05
C ALA A 114 -14.38 4.69 -1.95
N ALA A 115 -14.93 5.53 -2.83
CA ALA A 115 -16.35 5.49 -3.12
C ALA A 115 -16.69 4.17 -3.83
N THR A 116 -17.97 3.80 -3.88
CA THR A 116 -18.45 2.55 -4.47
C THR A 116 -18.06 2.33 -5.94
N THR A 117 -17.52 3.33 -6.60
CA THR A 117 -17.16 3.36 -8.04
C THR A 117 -15.79 3.96 -8.31
N ALA A 118 -14.76 3.45 -7.68
CA ALA A 118 -13.36 3.73 -8.05
C ALA A 118 -12.78 5.13 -7.78
N ALA A 119 -13.56 6.12 -7.35
CA ALA A 119 -12.98 7.40 -6.94
C ALA A 119 -12.54 7.34 -5.47
N VAL A 120 -11.28 7.68 -5.20
CA VAL A 120 -10.78 7.85 -3.84
C VAL A 120 -11.39 9.13 -3.27
N LEU A 121 -11.98 9.04 -2.07
CA LEU A 121 -12.53 10.20 -1.36
C LEU A 121 -11.52 10.82 -0.41
N ASP A 122 -10.90 9.97 0.40
CA ASP A 122 -9.90 10.36 1.38
C ASP A 122 -8.80 9.31 1.44
N GLY A 123 -7.56 9.75 1.57
CA GLY A 123 -6.46 8.84 1.79
C GLY A 123 -5.12 9.26 1.21
N VAL A 124 -4.16 8.37 1.38
CA VAL A 124 -2.80 8.50 0.86
C VAL A 124 -2.47 7.24 0.09
N LEU A 125 -2.03 7.40 -1.16
CA LEU A 125 -1.83 6.27 -2.07
C LEU A 125 -0.74 6.53 -3.10
N PHE A 126 -0.21 5.45 -3.64
CA PHE A 126 0.51 5.45 -4.91
C PHE A 126 -0.48 5.28 -6.05
N ARG A 127 -0.29 6.02 -7.12
CA ARG A 127 -1.05 5.87 -8.36
C ARG A 127 -0.12 5.63 -9.53
N PHE A 128 -0.43 4.60 -10.29
CA PHE A 128 0.25 4.24 -11.52
C PHE A 128 -0.72 4.43 -12.67
N ASN A 129 -0.34 5.26 -13.63
CA ASN A 129 -1.13 5.51 -14.82
C ASN A 129 -0.48 4.86 -16.04
N ALA A 130 -1.29 4.49 -17.00
CA ALA A 130 -0.80 4.11 -18.32
C ALA A 130 0.05 5.24 -18.92
N GLY A 131 1.17 4.87 -19.53
CA GLY A 131 2.14 5.84 -20.06
C GLY A 131 3.29 6.15 -19.09
N GLY A 132 3.38 5.43 -17.96
CA GLY A 132 4.54 5.46 -17.07
C GLY A 132 4.53 6.55 -16.00
N SER A 133 3.41 7.22 -15.78
CA SER A 133 3.29 8.18 -14.67
C SER A 133 3.16 7.45 -13.34
N PHE A 134 4.03 7.78 -12.40
CA PHE A 134 4.08 7.21 -11.05
C PHE A 134 3.95 8.33 -10.01
N LEU A 135 2.82 8.37 -9.34
CA LEU A 135 2.45 9.49 -8.48
C LEU A 135 2.27 9.04 -7.02
N GLY A 136 2.72 9.91 -6.09
CA GLY A 136 2.18 9.94 -4.74
C GLY A 136 0.95 10.83 -4.72
N VAL A 137 -0.10 10.42 -4.04
CA VAL A 137 -1.37 11.15 -4.00
C VAL A 137 -1.84 11.27 -2.56
N VAL A 138 -2.21 12.46 -2.16
CA VAL A 138 -2.98 12.75 -0.95
C VAL A 138 -4.33 13.30 -1.39
N ASN A 139 -5.39 12.63 -1.00
CA ASN A 139 -6.76 13.10 -1.23
C ASN A 139 -7.39 13.40 0.13
N PHE A 140 -7.95 14.58 0.26
CA PHE A 140 -8.63 15.02 1.47
C PHE A 140 -9.97 15.65 1.10
N ASN A 141 -11.05 15.03 1.57
CA ASN A 141 -12.40 15.48 1.28
C ASN A 141 -12.67 15.70 -0.23
N GLY A 142 -12.17 14.79 -1.05
CA GLY A 142 -12.29 14.86 -2.50
C GLY A 142 -11.36 15.85 -3.21
N ALA A 143 -10.52 16.58 -2.47
CA ALA A 143 -9.49 17.44 -3.03
C ALA A 143 -8.15 16.69 -3.11
N GLU A 144 -7.65 16.51 -4.32
CA GLU A 144 -6.45 15.74 -4.60
C GLU A 144 -5.22 16.64 -4.76
N THR A 145 -4.13 16.25 -4.10
CA THR A 145 -2.77 16.77 -4.34
C THR A 145 -1.89 15.61 -4.78
N SER A 146 -1.20 15.74 -5.89
CA SER A 146 -0.32 14.72 -6.43
C SER A 146 1.11 15.22 -6.63
N LEU A 147 2.06 14.29 -6.52
CA LEU A 147 3.49 14.52 -6.73
C LEU A 147 4.04 13.41 -7.62
N ASP A 148 4.80 13.78 -8.63
CA ASP A 148 5.54 12.83 -9.46
C ASP A 148 6.68 12.22 -8.64
N LEU A 149 6.68 10.89 -8.53
CA LEU A 149 7.69 10.11 -7.80
C LEU A 149 8.81 9.59 -8.71
N GLY A 150 8.79 9.99 -9.97
CA GLY A 150 9.80 9.64 -10.98
C GLY A 150 9.46 8.36 -11.74
N THR A 151 10.48 7.57 -12.02
CA THR A 151 10.33 6.37 -12.85
C THR A 151 9.52 5.29 -12.12
N VAL A 152 8.56 4.70 -12.83
CA VAL A 152 7.85 3.50 -12.39
C VAL A 152 8.89 2.40 -12.11
N PRO A 153 8.77 1.67 -10.98
CA PRO A 153 9.62 0.53 -10.70
C PRO A 153 9.59 -0.52 -11.82
N THR A 154 10.68 -1.26 -11.95
CA THR A 154 10.89 -2.26 -13.00
C THR A 154 9.77 -3.31 -13.00
N GLU A 155 9.35 -3.74 -14.19
CA GLU A 155 8.40 -4.83 -14.34
C GLU A 155 9.04 -6.17 -13.97
N ASP A 156 8.21 -7.13 -13.58
CA ASP A 156 8.59 -8.49 -13.14
C ASP A 156 9.48 -8.56 -11.88
N GLU A 157 9.72 -7.44 -11.22
CA GLU A 157 10.40 -7.36 -9.94
C GLU A 157 9.45 -6.97 -8.81
N ALA A 158 9.65 -7.58 -7.64
CA ALA A 158 8.89 -7.24 -6.45
C ALA A 158 9.53 -6.03 -5.76
N HIS A 159 8.76 -4.97 -5.61
CA HIS A 159 9.15 -3.74 -4.92
C HIS A 159 8.35 -3.54 -3.63
N SER A 160 8.98 -2.93 -2.64
CA SER A 160 8.32 -2.51 -1.41
C SER A 160 7.83 -1.07 -1.57
N PHE A 161 6.51 -0.87 -1.48
CA PHE A 161 5.85 0.43 -1.49
C PHE A 161 5.46 0.81 -0.08
N GLY A 162 6.11 1.83 0.46
CA GLY A 162 5.90 2.32 1.81
C GLY A 162 5.25 3.71 1.83
N ILE A 163 4.23 3.88 2.66
CA ILE A 163 3.65 5.19 2.98
C ILE A 163 3.80 5.40 4.48
N ARG A 164 4.32 6.56 4.86
CA ARG A 164 4.36 6.99 6.25
C ARG A 164 3.66 8.33 6.38
N ILE A 165 2.61 8.36 7.16
CA ILE A 165 1.87 9.57 7.48
C ILE A 165 2.39 10.12 8.80
N GLU A 166 2.85 11.33 8.77
CA GLU A 166 3.26 12.13 9.93
C GLU A 166 2.25 13.26 10.16
N GLN A 167 2.46 14.05 11.20
CA GLN A 167 1.54 15.12 11.58
C GLN A 167 1.28 16.14 10.45
N GLU A 168 2.28 16.43 9.64
CA GLU A 168 2.22 17.47 8.61
C GLU A 168 2.56 16.96 7.20
N ALA A 169 2.86 15.68 7.04
CA ALA A 169 3.32 15.15 5.77
C ALA A 169 3.03 13.67 5.57
N ALA A 170 2.79 13.32 4.32
CA ALA A 170 2.81 11.95 3.82
C ALA A 170 4.11 11.72 3.04
N ILE A 171 4.90 10.72 3.46
CA ILE A 171 6.19 10.36 2.86
C ILE A 171 6.00 9.08 2.07
N PHE A 172 6.36 9.10 0.79
CA PHE A 172 6.30 7.98 -0.13
C PHE A 172 7.68 7.35 -0.29
N MET A 173 7.76 6.03 -0.12
CA MET A 173 9.01 5.27 -0.17
C MET A 173 8.88 4.09 -1.13
N VAL A 174 9.93 3.82 -1.90
CA VAL A 174 10.06 2.60 -2.70
C VAL A 174 11.37 1.93 -2.32
N ASP A 175 11.32 0.65 -1.99
CA ASP A 175 12.47 -0.15 -1.53
C ASP A 175 13.22 0.50 -0.35
N GLY A 176 12.44 1.15 0.54
CA GLY A 176 12.98 1.86 1.70
C GLY A 176 13.60 3.23 1.40
N VAL A 177 13.61 3.67 0.13
CA VAL A 177 14.11 4.98 -0.28
C VAL A 177 12.95 5.96 -0.43
N ALA A 178 13.04 7.12 0.23
CA ALA A 178 12.04 8.18 0.07
C ALA A 178 12.08 8.73 -1.36
N ARG A 179 10.94 8.76 -2.03
CA ARG A 179 10.75 9.27 -3.39
C ARG A 179 10.11 10.65 -3.40
N GLY A 180 9.33 10.95 -2.38
CA GLY A 180 8.67 12.24 -2.30
C GLY A 180 7.88 12.43 -1.02
N THR A 181 7.48 13.68 -0.79
CA THR A 181 6.70 14.10 0.38
C THR A 181 5.62 15.07 -0.04
N ILE A 182 4.41 14.86 0.42
CA ILE A 182 3.27 15.78 0.23
C ILE A 182 2.83 16.25 1.61
N ALA A 183 2.62 17.56 1.77
CA ALA A 183 2.06 18.11 2.99
C ALA A 183 0.63 17.54 3.20
N THR A 184 0.33 17.10 4.41
CA THR A 184 -1.04 16.74 4.79
C THR A 184 -1.80 18.00 5.15
N PRO A 185 -3.09 18.10 4.80
CA PRO A 185 -3.91 19.23 5.23
C PRO A 185 -3.89 19.37 6.76
N ALA A 186 -3.78 20.60 7.23
CA ALA A 186 -3.98 20.89 8.66
C ALA A 186 -5.42 20.53 9.04
N GLY A 187 -5.58 19.66 10.05
CA GLY A 187 -6.87 19.29 10.60
C GLY A 187 -7.42 20.36 11.53
#